data_3761576d7ed0e7566b7ad185ec7f5771
#
_entry.id   3761576d7ed0e7566b7ad185ec7f5771
#
_cell.length_a   1.000
_cell.length_b   1.000
_cell.length_c   1.000
_cell.angle_alpha   90.00
_cell.angle_beta   90.00
_cell.angle_gamma   90.00
#
_symmetry.space_group_name_H-M   'P 1'
#
loop_
_entity.id
_entity.type
_entity.pdbx_description
1 polymer ?
#
loop_
_entity_poly.entity_id
_entity_poly.type
_entity_poly.pdbx_seq_one_letter_code
_entity_poly.pdbx_strand_id
1 'polypeptide(L)'
;MKKSFFKILPAVLLLVGAFIVLGGCEKKKENKNPLRNTEWKLVSIFIVEKDSTVIDFKYKNCNDCYRFKFDTDSTAIGKSIFNQLNLTLSNNNKASCATTKILESDENANLYCKAIMQTNEYLLSDNTLHLNSVYYKIVLKKEITP
;
A
#
# COMPACT_ATOMS: atom_id res chain seq x y z
N MET A 1 70.10 -17.89 -6.13
CA MET A 1 68.80 -17.86 -5.44
C MET A 1 67.80 -16.98 -6.18
N LYS A 2 67.30 -17.39 -7.35
CA LYS A 2 66.33 -16.59 -8.17
C LYS A 2 65.31 -17.45 -8.96
N LYS A 3 64.86 -18.58 -8.44
CA LYS A 3 63.92 -19.48 -9.17
C LYS A 3 62.65 -19.85 -8.40
N SER A 4 62.35 -19.25 -7.23
CA SER A 4 61.19 -19.64 -6.42
C SER A 4 60.02 -18.66 -6.47
N PHE A 5 60.20 -17.44 -6.97
CA PHE A 5 59.15 -16.41 -6.95
C PHE A 5 58.11 -16.52 -8.04
N PHE A 6 58.40 -17.23 -9.15
CA PHE A 6 57.51 -17.27 -10.32
C PHE A 6 56.41 -18.35 -10.25
N LYS A 7 56.47 -19.28 -9.28
CA LYS A 7 55.48 -20.36 -9.13
C LYS A 7 54.32 -20.01 -8.19
N ILE A 8 54.47 -18.96 -7.37
CA ILE A 8 53.42 -18.56 -6.41
C ILE A 8 52.45 -17.56 -7.00
N LEU A 9 52.85 -16.79 -8.00
CA LEU A 9 52.03 -15.73 -8.62
C LEU A 9 50.72 -16.24 -9.29
N PRO A 10 50.71 -17.35 -10.06
CA PRO A 10 49.47 -17.83 -10.67
C PRO A 10 48.49 -18.45 -9.64
N ALA A 11 48.98 -19.00 -8.51
CA ALA A 11 48.08 -19.57 -7.51
C ALA A 11 47.33 -18.49 -6.70
N VAL A 12 47.98 -17.34 -6.44
CA VAL A 12 47.35 -16.22 -5.73
C VAL A 12 46.32 -15.53 -6.62
N LEU A 13 46.54 -15.43 -7.93
CA LEU A 13 45.58 -14.84 -8.88
C LEU A 13 44.32 -15.70 -9.04
N LEU A 14 44.45 -17.03 -8.94
CA LEU A 14 43.32 -17.97 -8.99
C LEU A 14 42.45 -17.88 -7.71
N LEU A 15 43.06 -17.63 -6.55
CA LEU A 15 42.35 -17.47 -5.27
C LEU A 15 41.57 -16.16 -5.21
N VAL A 16 42.09 -15.06 -5.74
CA VAL A 16 41.40 -13.76 -5.78
C VAL A 16 40.22 -13.80 -6.78
N GLY A 17 40.37 -14.52 -7.88
CA GLY A 17 39.30 -14.68 -8.86
C GLY A 17 38.10 -15.50 -8.35
N ALA A 18 38.30 -16.43 -7.44
CA ALA A 18 37.25 -17.28 -6.86
C ALA A 18 36.35 -16.52 -5.86
N PHE A 19 36.86 -15.48 -5.22
CA PHE A 19 36.06 -14.67 -4.27
C PHE A 19 35.07 -13.69 -4.95
N ILE A 20 35.29 -13.32 -6.20
CA ILE A 20 34.43 -12.36 -6.91
C ILE A 20 33.14 -13.05 -7.42
N VAL A 21 33.12 -14.36 -7.58
CA VAL A 21 31.96 -15.09 -8.11
C VAL A 21 30.93 -15.46 -7.02
N LEU A 22 31.32 -15.37 -5.73
CA LEU A 22 30.41 -15.68 -4.60
C LEU A 22 29.71 -14.44 -4.02
N GLY A 23 29.94 -13.25 -4.57
CA GLY A 23 29.11 -12.08 -4.34
C GLY A 23 27.77 -12.27 -5.01
N GLY A 24 26.99 -13.28 -4.58
CA GLY A 24 25.62 -13.47 -5.01
C GLY A 24 24.87 -12.18 -4.75
N CYS A 25 24.33 -11.56 -5.81
CA CYS A 25 23.28 -10.57 -5.68
C CYS A 25 22.22 -11.16 -4.77
N GLU A 26 22.22 -10.80 -3.51
CA GLU A 26 21.02 -10.90 -2.69
C GLU A 26 19.96 -10.07 -3.39
N LYS A 27 19.12 -10.71 -4.19
CA LYS A 27 17.85 -10.16 -4.57
C LYS A 27 17.16 -9.86 -3.25
N LYS A 28 17.16 -8.57 -2.85
CA LYS A 28 16.24 -8.09 -1.83
C LYS A 28 14.88 -8.66 -2.24
N LYS A 29 14.40 -9.67 -1.51
CA LYS A 29 13.01 -10.09 -1.59
C LYS A 29 12.24 -8.84 -1.20
N GLU A 30 11.73 -8.11 -2.21
CA GLU A 30 10.66 -7.16 -1.98
C GLU A 30 9.58 -7.98 -1.29
N ASN A 31 9.41 -7.73 -0.02
CA ASN A 31 8.35 -8.30 0.78
C ASN A 31 7.07 -7.58 0.32
N LYS A 32 6.63 -7.88 -0.90
CA LYS A 32 5.33 -7.46 -1.40
C LYS A 32 4.32 -8.23 -0.58
N ASN A 33 3.81 -7.56 0.44
CA ASN A 33 2.64 -8.04 1.15
C ASN A 33 1.51 -8.06 0.11
N PRO A 34 1.09 -9.22 -0.42
CA PRO A 34 0.12 -9.26 -1.50
C PRO A 34 -1.18 -8.64 -1.01
N LEU A 35 -1.70 -7.67 -1.74
CA LEU A 35 -3.00 -7.06 -1.44
C LEU A 35 -4.15 -7.98 -1.84
N ARG A 36 -3.93 -8.82 -2.84
CA ARG A 36 -4.96 -9.74 -3.36
C ARG A 36 -5.64 -10.54 -2.24
N ASN A 37 -6.96 -10.62 -2.30
CA ASN A 37 -7.83 -11.31 -1.33
C ASN A 37 -7.73 -10.74 0.10
N THR A 38 -7.38 -9.48 0.26
CA THR A 38 -7.38 -8.80 1.55
C THR A 38 -8.52 -7.79 1.65
N GLU A 39 -9.01 -7.59 2.88
CA GLU A 39 -10.02 -6.60 3.20
C GLU A 39 -9.46 -5.52 4.12
N TRP A 40 -9.86 -4.28 3.87
CA TRP A 40 -9.34 -3.10 4.53
C TRP A 40 -10.49 -2.21 4.98
N LYS A 41 -10.52 -1.88 6.26
CA LYS A 41 -11.57 -1.07 6.88
C LYS A 41 -11.06 0.32 7.22
N LEU A 42 -11.91 1.32 7.02
CA LEU A 42 -11.63 2.68 7.43
C LEU A 42 -11.42 2.79 8.93
N VAL A 43 -10.35 3.46 9.32
CA VAL A 43 -10.03 3.80 10.71
C VAL A 43 -10.26 5.28 10.96
N SER A 44 -9.73 6.15 10.07
CA SER A 44 -9.86 7.59 10.23
C SER A 44 -9.70 8.35 8.91
N ILE A 45 -10.25 9.54 8.86
CA ILE A 45 -9.98 10.58 7.87
C ILE A 45 -9.46 11.80 8.60
N PHE A 46 -8.28 12.28 8.20
CA PHE A 46 -7.72 13.54 8.65
C PHE A 46 -7.99 14.61 7.59
N ILE A 47 -8.57 15.74 8.01
CA ILE A 47 -8.84 16.89 7.15
C ILE A 47 -7.70 17.88 7.34
N VAL A 48 -6.82 17.99 6.34
CA VAL A 48 -5.58 18.78 6.41
C VAL A 48 -5.86 20.25 6.71
N GLU A 49 -6.83 20.84 6.04
CA GLU A 49 -7.17 22.27 6.15
C GLU A 49 -7.69 22.65 7.54
N LYS A 50 -8.33 21.70 8.24
CA LYS A 50 -8.93 21.92 9.57
C LYS A 50 -8.03 21.42 10.71
N ASP A 51 -6.90 20.80 10.39
CA ASP A 51 -6.04 20.11 11.35
C ASP A 51 -6.83 19.19 12.29
N SER A 52 -7.78 18.47 11.73
CA SER A 52 -8.75 17.67 12.48
C SER A 52 -8.88 16.25 11.94
N THR A 53 -9.09 15.30 12.85
CA THR A 53 -9.35 13.90 12.53
C THR A 53 -10.82 13.57 12.76
N VAL A 54 -11.47 12.99 11.76
CA VAL A 54 -12.81 12.41 11.87
C VAL A 54 -12.63 10.91 12.10
N ILE A 55 -12.93 10.44 13.32
CA ILE A 55 -12.65 9.05 13.74
C ILE A 55 -13.91 8.19 13.74
N ASP A 56 -15.09 8.76 13.84
CA ASP A 56 -16.30 8.01 14.16
C ASP A 56 -17.24 7.84 12.97
N PHE A 57 -16.98 6.79 12.18
CA PHE A 57 -17.91 6.34 11.12
C PHE A 57 -18.90 5.32 11.70
N LYS A 58 -19.68 5.73 12.68
CA LYS A 58 -20.71 4.88 13.32
C LYS A 58 -21.95 4.78 12.44
N TYR A 59 -21.86 3.99 11.36
CA TYR A 59 -23.07 3.51 10.74
C TYR A 59 -23.42 2.13 11.27
N LYS A 60 -24.29 2.11 12.28
CA LYS A 60 -24.66 0.90 13.03
C LYS A 60 -25.37 -0.18 12.20
N ASN A 61 -25.87 0.15 11.01
CA ASN A 61 -26.68 -0.71 10.17
C ASN A 61 -26.02 -1.15 8.87
N CYS A 62 -24.69 -0.96 8.71
CA CYS A 62 -23.98 -1.35 7.51
C CYS A 62 -22.66 -2.06 7.85
N ASN A 63 -22.68 -3.37 7.83
CA ASN A 63 -21.51 -4.19 8.14
C ASN A 63 -20.41 -4.08 7.09
N ASP A 64 -20.80 -3.80 5.83
CA ASP A 64 -19.90 -3.80 4.67
C ASP A 64 -19.48 -2.39 4.21
N CYS A 65 -19.94 -1.34 4.92
CA CYS A 65 -19.58 0.04 4.57
C CYS A 65 -18.17 0.41 5.02
N TYR A 66 -17.60 1.39 4.30
CA TYR A 66 -16.29 1.95 4.60
C TYR A 66 -15.16 0.92 4.52
N ARG A 67 -15.25 0.00 3.57
CA ARG A 67 -14.29 -1.08 3.32
C ARG A 67 -13.84 -1.08 1.88
N PHE A 68 -12.66 -1.68 1.66
CA PHE A 68 -12.16 -2.10 0.36
C PHE A 68 -11.78 -3.57 0.42
N LYS A 69 -12.17 -4.31 -0.60
CA LYS A 69 -11.72 -5.68 -0.84
C LYS A 69 -10.88 -5.70 -2.11
N PHE A 70 -9.64 -6.12 -1.96
CA PHE A 70 -8.72 -6.26 -3.09
C PHE A 70 -8.97 -7.59 -3.81
N ASP A 71 -9.30 -7.51 -5.08
CA ASP A 71 -9.42 -8.64 -6.00
C ASP A 71 -8.08 -8.94 -6.70
N THR A 72 -7.24 -7.92 -6.84
CA THR A 72 -5.86 -8.02 -7.34
C THR A 72 -4.89 -7.32 -6.40
N ASP A 73 -3.59 -7.30 -6.72
CA ASP A 73 -2.60 -6.53 -5.96
C ASP A 73 -2.67 -5.01 -6.22
N SER A 74 -3.55 -4.57 -7.09
CA SER A 74 -3.64 -3.17 -7.51
C SER A 74 -5.05 -2.62 -7.60
N THR A 75 -6.08 -3.45 -7.56
CA THR A 75 -7.48 -3.03 -7.68
C THR A 75 -8.32 -3.54 -6.53
N ALA A 76 -9.19 -2.68 -6.02
CA ALA A 76 -10.12 -3.03 -4.96
C ALA A 76 -11.50 -2.45 -5.22
N ILE A 77 -12.52 -3.19 -4.81
CA ILE A 77 -13.91 -2.73 -4.76
C ILE A 77 -14.23 -2.36 -3.32
N GLY A 78 -14.83 -1.20 -3.14
CA GLY A 78 -15.25 -0.71 -1.84
C GLY A 78 -16.69 -0.23 -1.87
N LYS A 79 -17.18 0.15 -0.68
CA LYS A 79 -18.53 0.66 -0.50
C LYS A 79 -18.54 1.75 0.58
N SER A 80 -19.26 2.85 0.30
CA SER A 80 -19.79 3.73 1.34
C SER A 80 -21.14 3.21 1.83
N ILE A 81 -22.10 4.02 2.18
CA ILE A 81 -23.46 3.54 2.50
C ILE A 81 -24.18 3.13 1.20
N PHE A 82 -24.23 4.02 0.20
CA PHE A 82 -24.95 3.82 -1.05
C PHE A 82 -24.04 3.71 -2.28
N ASN A 83 -22.84 4.29 -2.21
CA ASN A 83 -21.94 4.30 -3.35
C ASN A 83 -21.03 3.09 -3.37
N GLN A 84 -20.83 2.55 -4.56
CA GLN A 84 -19.75 1.63 -4.86
C GLN A 84 -18.50 2.44 -5.23
N LEU A 85 -17.35 1.97 -4.79
CA LEU A 85 -16.04 2.58 -4.94
C LEU A 85 -15.12 1.61 -5.67
N ASN A 86 -14.35 2.12 -6.63
CA ASN A 86 -13.33 1.34 -7.34
C ASN A 86 -11.98 2.02 -7.13
N LEU A 87 -11.12 1.41 -6.30
CA LEU A 87 -9.78 1.89 -6.01
C LEU A 87 -8.77 1.21 -6.93
N THR A 88 -7.89 2.01 -7.53
CA THR A 88 -6.76 1.51 -8.31
C THR A 88 -5.47 2.07 -7.74
N LEU A 89 -4.52 1.18 -7.45
CA LEU A 89 -3.16 1.49 -7.03
C LEU A 89 -2.22 1.28 -8.22
N SER A 90 -1.38 2.25 -8.49
CA SER A 90 -0.44 2.21 -9.61
C SER A 90 1.00 2.27 -9.10
N ASN A 91 1.96 2.01 -9.98
CA ASN A 91 3.38 2.18 -9.68
C ASN A 91 3.67 3.61 -9.18
N ASN A 92 4.80 3.77 -8.47
CA ASN A 92 5.23 5.07 -7.90
C ASN A 92 4.26 5.64 -6.85
N ASN A 93 3.59 4.77 -6.09
CA ASN A 93 2.69 5.14 -5.00
C ASN A 93 1.49 6.00 -5.44
N LYS A 94 1.07 5.92 -6.70
CA LYS A 94 -0.11 6.62 -7.18
C LYS A 94 -1.37 5.81 -6.93
N ALA A 95 -2.42 6.51 -6.53
CA ALA A 95 -3.75 5.94 -6.32
C ALA A 95 -4.81 6.77 -7.02
N SER A 96 -5.88 6.12 -7.44
CA SER A 96 -7.08 6.79 -7.96
C SER A 96 -8.32 6.03 -7.53
N CYS A 97 -9.42 6.74 -7.34
CA CYS A 97 -10.69 6.12 -7.01
C CYS A 97 -11.83 6.71 -7.84
N ALA A 98 -12.69 5.83 -8.32
CA ALA A 98 -13.97 6.19 -8.94
C ALA A 98 -15.13 5.75 -8.02
N THR A 99 -16.25 6.47 -8.08
CA THR A 99 -17.45 6.16 -7.30
C THR A 99 -18.71 6.30 -8.14
N THR A 100 -19.75 5.55 -7.81
CA THR A 100 -21.12 5.87 -8.25
C THR A 100 -21.54 7.22 -7.64
N LYS A 101 -22.38 7.97 -8.37
CA LYS A 101 -22.78 9.34 -7.94
C LYS A 101 -24.16 9.31 -7.29
N ILE A 102 -24.29 8.59 -6.18
CA ILE A 102 -25.52 8.57 -5.39
C ILE A 102 -25.31 9.53 -4.21
N LEU A 103 -26.29 10.37 -3.93
CA LEU A 103 -26.25 11.26 -2.76
C LEU A 103 -26.32 10.40 -1.49
N GLU A 104 -25.31 10.53 -0.64
CA GLU A 104 -25.32 9.90 0.67
C GLU A 104 -26.24 10.67 1.62
N SER A 105 -26.99 9.94 2.43
CA SER A 105 -27.87 10.54 3.45
C SER A 105 -27.13 10.98 4.71
N ASP A 106 -25.90 10.54 4.87
CA ASP A 106 -25.04 10.76 6.03
C ASP A 106 -23.84 11.63 5.67
N GLU A 107 -23.53 12.64 6.52
CA GLU A 107 -22.44 13.58 6.28
C GLU A 107 -21.08 12.88 6.26
N ASN A 108 -20.87 11.86 7.11
CA ASN A 108 -19.62 11.12 7.16
C ASN A 108 -19.45 10.27 5.90
N ALA A 109 -20.54 9.71 5.36
CA ALA A 109 -20.49 8.98 4.11
C ALA A 109 -20.17 9.90 2.94
N ASN A 110 -20.75 11.11 2.91
CA ASN A 110 -20.39 12.13 1.94
C ASN A 110 -18.93 12.55 2.04
N LEU A 111 -18.43 12.77 3.27
CA LEU A 111 -17.02 13.08 3.53
C LEU A 111 -16.11 11.95 3.05
N TYR A 112 -16.46 10.70 3.35
CA TYR A 112 -15.68 9.53 2.91
C TYR A 112 -15.61 9.46 1.39
N CYS A 113 -16.73 9.55 0.69
CA CYS A 113 -16.75 9.55 -0.77
C CYS A 113 -15.93 10.70 -1.35
N LYS A 114 -16.07 11.92 -0.80
CA LYS A 114 -15.28 13.07 -1.22
C LYS A 114 -13.79 12.88 -1.02
N ALA A 115 -13.38 12.39 0.15
CA ALA A 115 -11.97 12.16 0.48
C ALA A 115 -11.35 11.09 -0.42
N ILE A 116 -12.05 9.97 -0.62
CA ILE A 116 -11.59 8.86 -1.46
C ILE A 116 -11.44 9.30 -2.93
N MET A 117 -12.41 10.03 -3.48
CA MET A 117 -12.32 10.50 -4.87
C MET A 117 -11.15 11.46 -5.12
N GLN A 118 -10.68 12.16 -4.10
CA GLN A 118 -9.55 13.08 -4.21
C GLN A 118 -8.19 12.41 -3.97
N THR A 119 -8.19 11.13 -3.62
CA THR A 119 -6.95 10.36 -3.40
C THR A 119 -6.10 10.33 -4.67
N ASN A 120 -4.81 10.65 -4.53
CA ASN A 120 -3.85 10.63 -5.62
C ASN A 120 -2.57 9.86 -5.28
N GLU A 121 -2.36 9.54 -4.01
CA GLU A 121 -1.19 8.80 -3.54
C GLU A 121 -1.58 7.76 -2.50
N TYR A 122 -0.77 6.69 -2.38
CA TYR A 122 -0.92 5.71 -1.32
C TYR A 122 0.43 5.35 -0.69
N LEU A 123 0.36 4.92 0.55
CA LEU A 123 1.47 4.30 1.26
C LEU A 123 0.94 3.03 1.93
N LEU A 124 1.54 1.89 1.60
CA LEU A 124 1.23 0.60 2.19
C LEU A 124 2.31 0.23 3.21
N SER A 125 1.90 -0.13 4.40
CA SER A 125 2.76 -0.62 5.47
C SER A 125 2.03 -1.76 6.17
N ASP A 126 2.64 -2.91 6.29
CA ASP A 126 2.13 -4.15 6.88
C ASP A 126 0.59 -4.31 6.92
N ASN A 127 -0.05 -3.73 7.92
CA ASN A 127 -1.49 -3.81 8.16
C ASN A 127 -2.21 -2.46 7.99
N THR A 128 -1.54 -1.45 7.43
CA THR A 128 -2.10 -0.11 7.27
C THR A 128 -1.93 0.37 5.83
N LEU A 129 -3.02 0.82 5.22
CA LEU A 129 -3.04 1.48 3.92
C LEU A 129 -3.45 2.94 4.12
N HIS A 130 -2.54 3.86 3.79
CA HIS A 130 -2.80 5.28 3.75
C HIS A 130 -3.17 5.68 2.34
N LEU A 131 -4.27 6.42 2.18
CA LEU A 131 -4.66 7.06 0.94
C LEU A 131 -4.63 8.57 1.16
N ASN A 132 -3.82 9.28 0.39
CA ASN A 132 -3.51 10.67 0.61
C ASN A 132 -3.93 11.55 -0.56
N SER A 133 -4.30 12.78 -0.23
CA SER A 133 -4.48 13.90 -1.14
C SER A 133 -3.99 15.19 -0.48
N VAL A 134 -4.09 16.31 -1.19
CA VAL A 134 -3.77 17.63 -0.63
C VAL A 134 -4.68 17.97 0.56
N TYR A 135 -5.94 17.53 0.53
CA TYR A 135 -6.96 17.92 1.53
C TYR A 135 -7.24 16.84 2.58
N TYR A 136 -6.95 15.56 2.27
CA TYR A 136 -7.32 14.44 3.13
C TYR A 136 -6.20 13.42 3.27
N LYS A 137 -6.10 12.85 4.46
CA LYS A 137 -5.31 11.65 4.74
C LYS A 137 -6.26 10.59 5.29
N ILE A 138 -6.40 9.48 4.61
CA ILE A 138 -7.31 8.39 4.96
C ILE A 138 -6.48 7.22 5.45
N VAL A 139 -6.87 6.65 6.55
CA VAL A 139 -6.21 5.47 7.12
C VAL A 139 -7.16 4.29 7.09
N LEU A 140 -6.73 3.23 6.43
CA LEU A 140 -7.41 1.94 6.38
C LEU A 140 -6.54 0.89 7.08
N LYS A 141 -7.16 -0.02 7.82
CA LYS A 141 -6.50 -1.14 8.48
C LYS A 141 -6.94 -2.45 7.87
N LYS A 142 -5.99 -3.36 7.68
CA LYS A 142 -6.25 -4.71 7.20
C LYS A 142 -7.12 -5.46 8.19
N GLU A 143 -8.21 -6.06 7.73
CA GLU A 143 -9.02 -6.98 8.53
C GLU A 143 -8.37 -8.37 8.49
N ILE A 144 -8.22 -8.95 9.66
CA ILE A 144 -7.78 -10.33 9.80
C ILE A 144 -9.06 -11.17 9.80
N THR A 145 -9.33 -11.82 8.67
CA THR A 145 -10.42 -12.81 8.62
C THR A 145 -9.98 -14.01 9.46
N PRO A 146 -10.76 -14.40 10.46
CA PRO A 146 -10.45 -15.56 11.30
C PRO A 146 -10.45 -16.87 10.51
#